data_a6bfe4ac41f8515e43953ecc1cb53f70
#
_entry.id   a6bfe4ac41f8515e43953ecc1cb53f70
#
_cell.length_a   1.000
_cell.length_b   1.000
_cell.length_c   1.000
_cell.angle_alpha   90.00
_cell.angle_beta   90.00
_cell.angle_gamma   90.00
#
_symmetry.space_group_name_H-M   'P 1'
#
loop_
_entity.id
_entity.type
_entity.pdbx_description
1 polymer ?
#
loop_
_entity_poly.entity_id
_entity_poly.type
_entity_poly.pdbx_seq_one_letter_code
_entity_poly.pdbx_strand_id
1 'polypeptide(L)'
;MRGLGKALGLVPVMLLAVPVSANAAPKKPTVEQRLQRMEDESAIRRILSEYGAYLDGRDFAAYAALFATDGEWIGGFGRFKGPAAIQKMLADNLGLPEPGWINKSSFHLLSNAIIEIDGDKAHVTSKYLFVTKSDDNKPAPLLAGRYVDEFVRENGHWKIARRTTYGAIPYRDPNEPATANAAPPAAGPSDHARLQKVEDELAIRRIIVDYAANLDAQNFDAYAALFAKNGTWATGSSVRRGPAEIKQMLVGLYGTPPPGFINAESYHLVSNMAVNVDGDHATARSRHLLILRGPDGHPVPTLAGYYDDEYVREDGKWKILHRVDHPVMPTSDEWRKEMAAKNAAAKKK
;
A
#
# COMPACT_ATOMS: atom_id res chain seq x y z
N MET A 1 96.21 32.08 1.66
CA MET A 1 95.98 30.62 2.03
C MET A 1 94.57 30.28 1.61
N ARG A 2 94.40 29.13 1.07
CA ARG A 2 93.29 28.66 0.26
C ARG A 2 91.98 28.47 1.09
N GLY A 3 90.82 29.05 0.60
CA GLY A 3 89.55 28.78 1.14
C GLY A 3 88.66 28.06 0.09
N LEU A 4 88.18 26.84 0.40
CA LEU A 4 87.33 26.01 -0.45
C LEU A 4 85.93 26.63 -0.52
N GLY A 5 85.43 26.95 -1.69
CA GLY A 5 84.01 27.18 -1.92
C GLY A 5 83.28 25.84 -2.10
N LYS A 6 82.19 25.62 -1.34
CA LYS A 6 81.24 24.53 -1.56
C LYS A 6 80.11 25.04 -2.46
N ALA A 7 80.00 24.45 -3.64
CA ALA A 7 78.86 24.66 -4.53
C ALA A 7 77.68 23.85 -4.00
N LEU A 8 76.52 24.50 -3.73
CA LEU A 8 75.25 23.86 -3.50
C LEU A 8 74.60 23.57 -4.87
N GLY A 9 74.47 22.28 -5.20
CA GLY A 9 73.69 21.84 -6.36
C GLY A 9 72.20 21.96 -6.10
N LEU A 10 71.52 22.77 -6.89
CA LEU A 10 70.04 22.74 -6.97
C LEU A 10 69.57 21.47 -7.70
N VAL A 11 68.80 20.64 -7.03
CA VAL A 11 68.08 19.55 -7.67
C VAL A 11 66.73 20.07 -8.12
N PRO A 12 66.35 19.95 -9.39
CA PRO A 12 65.06 20.40 -9.85
C PRO A 12 63.97 19.38 -9.38
N VAL A 13 63.02 19.85 -8.54
CA VAL A 13 61.83 19.09 -8.19
C VAL A 13 60.90 19.10 -9.38
N MET A 14 60.77 17.99 -10.06
CA MET A 14 59.84 17.79 -11.16
C MET A 14 58.42 17.54 -10.54
N LEU A 15 57.57 18.56 -10.53
CA LEU A 15 56.12 18.41 -10.18
C LEU A 15 55.46 17.60 -11.28
N LEU A 16 55.17 16.32 -10.97
CA LEU A 16 54.26 15.50 -11.73
C LEU A 16 52.83 16.00 -11.50
N ALA A 17 52.29 16.72 -12.50
CA ALA A 17 50.87 17.07 -12.53
C ALA A 17 50.06 15.81 -12.76
N VAL A 18 49.39 15.30 -11.70
CA VAL A 18 48.39 14.26 -11.81
C VAL A 18 47.16 14.84 -12.50
N PRO A 19 46.68 14.29 -13.63
CA PRO A 19 45.49 14.81 -14.25
C PRO A 19 44.29 14.53 -13.31
N VAL A 20 43.68 15.60 -12.80
CA VAL A 20 42.38 15.53 -12.13
C VAL A 20 41.37 15.20 -13.21
N SER A 21 40.93 13.95 -13.26
CA SER A 21 39.78 13.54 -14.09
C SER A 21 38.59 14.37 -13.67
N ALA A 22 38.15 15.31 -14.51
CA ALA A 22 36.94 16.06 -14.32
C ALA A 22 35.79 15.04 -14.32
N ASN A 23 35.20 14.82 -13.15
CA ASN A 23 33.94 14.04 -13.03
C ASN A 23 32.90 14.73 -13.91
N ALA A 24 32.54 14.11 -15.03
CA ALA A 24 31.45 14.57 -15.88
C ALA A 24 30.18 14.67 -15.04
N ALA A 25 29.49 15.79 -15.10
CA ALA A 25 28.20 15.96 -14.40
C ALA A 25 27.27 14.79 -14.74
N PRO A 26 26.54 14.23 -13.77
CA PRO A 26 25.66 13.10 -13.99
C PRO A 26 24.66 13.42 -15.11
N LYS A 27 24.62 12.60 -16.15
CA LYS A 27 23.69 12.76 -17.28
C LYS A 27 22.27 12.68 -16.73
N LYS A 28 21.39 13.61 -17.12
CA LYS A 28 19.97 13.53 -16.78
C LYS A 28 19.40 12.19 -17.30
N PRO A 29 18.58 11.48 -16.50
CA PRO A 29 17.99 10.21 -16.91
C PRO A 29 17.11 10.41 -18.15
N THR A 30 17.13 9.45 -19.06
CA THR A 30 16.28 9.44 -20.26
C THR A 30 14.81 9.25 -19.89
N VAL A 31 13.91 9.49 -20.84
CA VAL A 31 12.47 9.23 -20.65
C VAL A 31 12.25 7.75 -20.30
N GLU A 32 12.91 6.83 -21.01
CA GLU A 32 12.89 5.40 -20.74
C GLU A 32 13.32 5.05 -19.31
N GLN A 33 14.45 5.58 -18.85
CA GLN A 33 14.91 5.33 -17.47
C GLN A 33 13.97 5.87 -16.41
N ARG A 34 13.30 7.00 -16.68
CA ARG A 34 12.29 7.57 -15.77
C ARG A 34 11.03 6.70 -15.73
N LEU A 35 10.58 6.24 -16.90
CA LEU A 35 9.42 5.36 -17.04
C LEU A 35 9.68 4.03 -16.33
N GLN A 36 10.83 3.38 -16.57
CA GLN A 36 11.21 2.15 -15.88
C GLN A 36 11.18 2.33 -14.36
N ARG A 37 11.72 3.42 -13.84
CA ARG A 37 11.70 3.69 -12.40
C ARG A 37 10.28 3.81 -11.84
N MET A 38 9.36 4.44 -12.58
CA MET A 38 7.95 4.56 -12.15
C MET A 38 7.24 3.20 -12.15
N GLU A 39 7.47 2.38 -13.15
CA GLU A 39 6.94 1.01 -13.22
C GLU A 39 7.48 0.14 -12.09
N ASP A 40 8.76 0.22 -11.81
CA ASP A 40 9.41 -0.50 -10.72
C ASP A 40 8.84 -0.09 -9.36
N GLU A 41 8.71 1.20 -9.12
CA GLU A 41 8.11 1.73 -7.90
C GLU A 41 6.65 1.27 -7.75
N SER A 42 5.88 1.29 -8.83
CA SER A 42 4.49 0.81 -8.84
C SER A 42 4.41 -0.70 -8.56
N ALA A 43 5.27 -1.51 -9.16
CA ALA A 43 5.32 -2.95 -8.94
C ALA A 43 5.69 -3.29 -7.48
N ILE A 44 6.66 -2.59 -6.90
CA ILE A 44 7.04 -2.76 -5.48
C ILE A 44 5.89 -2.36 -4.56
N ARG A 45 5.21 -1.22 -4.80
CA ARG A 45 4.04 -0.80 -4.03
C ARG A 45 2.90 -1.81 -4.09
N ARG A 46 2.70 -2.46 -5.24
CA ARG A 46 1.73 -3.54 -5.40
C ARG A 46 2.08 -4.71 -4.49
N ILE A 47 3.32 -5.19 -4.50
CA ILE A 47 3.77 -6.29 -3.62
C ILE A 47 3.52 -5.96 -2.15
N LEU A 48 3.79 -4.73 -1.71
CA LEU A 48 3.49 -4.32 -0.33
C LEU A 48 1.99 -4.42 0.00
N SER A 49 1.13 -4.04 -0.94
CA SER A 49 -0.32 -4.12 -0.77
C SER A 49 -0.82 -5.57 -0.77
N GLU A 50 -0.33 -6.39 -1.71
CA GLU A 50 -0.65 -7.82 -1.83
C GLU A 50 -0.18 -8.62 -0.61
N TYR A 51 0.97 -8.28 -0.05
CA TYR A 51 1.49 -8.88 1.17
C TYR A 51 0.47 -8.83 2.32
N GLY A 52 -0.07 -7.63 2.60
CA GLY A 52 -1.11 -7.48 3.62
C GLY A 52 -2.41 -8.20 3.25
N ALA A 53 -2.81 -8.15 1.97
CA ALA A 53 -4.04 -8.80 1.49
C ALA A 53 -3.97 -10.33 1.60
N TYR A 54 -2.89 -10.95 1.14
CA TYR A 54 -2.71 -12.41 1.21
C TYR A 54 -2.55 -12.91 2.64
N LEU A 55 -1.84 -12.16 3.50
CA LEU A 55 -1.72 -12.50 4.91
C LEU A 55 -3.09 -12.51 5.61
N ASP A 56 -3.85 -11.43 5.43
CA ASP A 56 -5.19 -11.30 6.01
C ASP A 56 -6.19 -12.30 5.41
N GLY A 57 -6.05 -12.62 4.12
CA GLY A 57 -6.85 -13.63 3.42
C GLY A 57 -6.43 -15.07 3.68
N ARG A 58 -5.31 -15.31 4.37
CA ARG A 58 -4.65 -16.61 4.57
C ARG A 58 -4.33 -17.33 3.26
N ASP A 59 -4.13 -16.59 2.17
CA ASP A 59 -3.56 -17.14 0.95
C ASP A 59 -2.03 -17.24 1.10
N PHE A 60 -1.61 -18.23 1.87
CA PHE A 60 -0.18 -18.38 2.21
C PHE A 60 0.67 -18.80 1.01
N ALA A 61 0.07 -19.41 -0.01
CA ALA A 61 0.77 -19.72 -1.25
C ALA A 61 1.07 -18.45 -2.05
N ALA A 62 0.06 -17.59 -2.27
CA ALA A 62 0.24 -16.30 -2.93
C ALA A 62 1.17 -15.36 -2.13
N TYR A 63 1.04 -15.34 -0.79
CA TYR A 63 1.95 -14.60 0.08
C TYR A 63 3.41 -15.04 -0.09
N ALA A 64 3.67 -16.36 -0.03
CA ALA A 64 5.01 -16.92 -0.17
C ALA A 64 5.60 -16.65 -1.57
N ALA A 65 4.76 -16.62 -2.61
CA ALA A 65 5.16 -16.31 -3.98
C ALA A 65 5.62 -14.86 -4.19
N LEU A 66 5.39 -13.96 -3.25
CA LEU A 66 5.96 -12.60 -3.27
C LEU A 66 7.46 -12.59 -2.98
N PHE A 67 8.00 -13.65 -2.37
CA PHE A 67 9.41 -13.77 -2.03
C PHE A 67 10.21 -14.36 -3.20
N ALA A 68 11.48 -13.98 -3.29
CA ALA A 68 12.45 -14.59 -4.20
C ALA A 68 12.69 -16.06 -3.84
N THR A 69 13.29 -16.83 -4.76
CA THR A 69 13.55 -18.26 -4.57
C THR A 69 14.33 -18.56 -3.28
N ASP A 70 15.27 -17.70 -2.91
CA ASP A 70 16.03 -17.77 -1.66
C ASP A 70 15.68 -16.66 -0.67
N GLY A 71 14.52 -16.02 -0.86
CA GLY A 71 14.03 -14.90 -0.05
C GLY A 71 13.86 -15.27 1.42
N GLU A 72 14.08 -14.29 2.30
CA GLU A 72 13.98 -14.48 3.76
C GLU A 72 12.87 -13.64 4.38
N TRP A 73 12.16 -14.25 5.31
CA TRP A 73 11.29 -13.56 6.25
C TRP A 73 11.86 -13.62 7.65
N ILE A 74 11.97 -12.48 8.35
CA ILE A 74 12.52 -12.34 9.69
C ILE A 74 11.55 -11.54 10.54
N GLY A 75 11.12 -12.08 11.66
CA GLY A 75 10.17 -11.40 12.55
C GLY A 75 9.87 -12.18 13.82
N GLY A 76 8.71 -11.91 14.42
CA GLY A 76 8.32 -12.49 15.70
C GLY A 76 8.24 -14.01 15.76
N PHE A 77 8.07 -14.67 14.61
CA PHE A 77 8.05 -16.14 14.52
C PHE A 77 9.45 -16.74 14.28
N GLY A 78 10.48 -15.93 14.07
CA GLY A 78 11.83 -16.37 13.78
C GLY A 78 12.33 -15.96 12.40
N ARG A 79 13.22 -16.78 11.81
CA ARG A 79 13.80 -16.58 10.48
C ARG A 79 13.47 -17.77 9.59
N PHE A 80 12.92 -17.49 8.40
CA PHE A 80 12.51 -18.50 7.44
C PHE A 80 13.01 -18.15 6.05
N LYS A 81 13.63 -19.11 5.37
CA LYS A 81 14.25 -18.93 4.06
C LYS A 81 13.55 -19.75 2.99
N GLY A 82 13.23 -19.08 1.90
CA GLY A 82 12.53 -19.61 0.72
C GLY A 82 11.01 -19.69 0.88
N PRO A 83 10.27 -19.60 -0.24
CA PRO A 83 8.81 -19.56 -0.24
C PRO A 83 8.16 -20.72 0.51
N ALA A 84 8.65 -21.95 0.36
CA ALA A 84 8.08 -23.13 1.02
C ALA A 84 8.16 -23.05 2.56
N ALA A 85 9.32 -22.60 3.10
CA ALA A 85 9.49 -22.45 4.53
C ALA A 85 8.63 -21.30 5.09
N ILE A 86 8.48 -20.21 4.34
CA ILE A 86 7.64 -19.05 4.69
C ILE A 86 6.16 -19.46 4.69
N GLN A 87 5.71 -20.18 3.67
CA GLN A 87 4.33 -20.69 3.60
C GLN A 87 4.03 -21.64 4.78
N LYS A 88 4.94 -22.58 5.06
CA LYS A 88 4.80 -23.51 6.19
C LYS A 88 4.75 -22.77 7.53
N MET A 89 5.60 -21.80 7.74
CA MET A 89 5.59 -20.98 8.96
C MET A 89 4.23 -20.32 9.19
N LEU A 90 3.62 -19.75 8.15
CA LEU A 90 2.30 -19.13 8.27
C LEU A 90 1.22 -20.16 8.57
N ALA A 91 1.25 -21.33 7.91
CA ALA A 91 0.30 -22.41 8.14
C ALA A 91 0.40 -22.95 9.58
N ASP A 92 1.62 -23.14 10.08
CA ASP A 92 1.86 -23.66 11.44
C ASP A 92 1.40 -22.67 12.53
N ASN A 93 1.59 -21.35 12.32
CA ASN A 93 1.28 -20.35 13.35
C ASN A 93 -0.14 -19.78 13.26
N LEU A 94 -0.73 -19.72 12.07
CA LEU A 94 -2.04 -19.10 11.86
C LEU A 94 -3.15 -20.11 11.52
N GLY A 95 -2.78 -21.35 11.20
CA GLY A 95 -3.68 -22.39 10.72
C GLY A 95 -4.13 -22.17 9.27
N LEU A 96 -4.43 -23.26 8.56
CA LEU A 96 -5.00 -23.19 7.22
C LEU A 96 -6.47 -22.77 7.29
N PRO A 97 -6.95 -21.95 6.34
CA PRO A 97 -8.36 -21.58 6.29
C PRO A 97 -9.22 -22.74 5.77
N GLU A 98 -10.42 -22.88 6.31
CA GLU A 98 -11.44 -23.76 5.74
C GLU A 98 -12.01 -23.16 4.43
N PRO A 99 -12.58 -23.98 3.53
CA PRO A 99 -13.24 -23.45 2.33
C PRO A 99 -14.28 -22.38 2.67
N GLY A 100 -14.21 -21.23 2.01
CA GLY A 100 -15.09 -20.09 2.26
C GLY A 100 -14.77 -19.29 3.54
N TRP A 101 -13.62 -19.53 4.18
CA TRP A 101 -13.20 -18.76 5.35
C TRP A 101 -13.00 -17.27 4.99
N ILE A 102 -13.49 -16.39 5.85
CA ILE A 102 -13.31 -14.93 5.75
C ILE A 102 -12.71 -14.43 7.05
N ASN A 103 -11.66 -13.64 6.98
CA ASN A 103 -11.08 -13.02 8.16
C ASN A 103 -12.04 -12.00 8.78
N LYS A 104 -12.41 -12.22 10.03
CA LYS A 104 -13.32 -11.36 10.82
C LYS A 104 -12.66 -10.85 12.10
N SER A 105 -11.38 -11.04 12.27
CA SER A 105 -10.70 -10.82 13.55
C SER A 105 -9.41 -10.00 13.47
N SER A 106 -8.83 -9.82 12.31
CA SER A 106 -7.55 -9.11 12.17
C SER A 106 -7.39 -8.42 10.82
N PHE A 107 -6.49 -7.43 10.78
CA PHE A 107 -6.35 -6.54 9.64
C PHE A 107 -4.96 -5.89 9.65
N HIS A 108 -4.21 -6.03 8.55
CA HIS A 108 -2.93 -5.34 8.37
C HIS A 108 -3.09 -4.10 7.52
N LEU A 109 -2.69 -2.95 8.05
CA LEU A 109 -2.66 -1.68 7.36
C LEU A 109 -1.20 -1.28 7.14
N LEU A 110 -0.77 -1.19 5.89
CA LEU A 110 0.57 -0.77 5.50
C LEU A 110 0.55 0.63 4.92
N SER A 111 1.57 1.43 5.22
CA SER A 111 1.67 2.81 4.75
C SER A 111 3.11 3.33 4.73
N ASN A 112 3.28 4.58 4.29
CA ASN A 112 4.53 5.33 4.36
C ASN A 112 5.72 4.59 3.72
N ALA A 113 5.51 3.94 2.57
CA ALA A 113 6.58 3.26 1.86
C ALA A 113 7.57 4.27 1.24
N ILE A 114 8.83 4.18 1.67
CA ILE A 114 9.98 4.84 1.04
C ILE A 114 10.69 3.78 0.23
N ILE A 115 10.85 4.01 -1.06
CA ILE A 115 11.38 3.05 -2.03
C ILE A 115 12.61 3.64 -2.69
N GLU A 116 13.75 2.99 -2.53
CA GLU A 116 15.04 3.35 -3.13
C GLU A 116 15.43 2.24 -4.10
N ILE A 117 15.45 2.55 -5.40
CA ILE A 117 15.71 1.60 -6.49
C ILE A 117 17.11 1.84 -7.05
N ASP A 118 17.92 0.79 -7.12
CA ASP A 118 19.22 0.75 -7.76
C ASP A 118 19.33 -0.47 -8.70
N GLY A 119 19.08 -0.24 -9.98
CA GLY A 119 19.03 -1.30 -11.00
C GLY A 119 17.98 -2.37 -10.66
N ASP A 120 18.42 -3.61 -10.49
CA ASP A 120 17.58 -4.75 -10.18
C ASP A 120 17.43 -5.05 -8.68
N LYS A 121 17.80 -4.08 -7.85
CA LYS A 121 17.64 -4.11 -6.40
C LYS A 121 16.85 -2.90 -5.92
N ALA A 122 16.12 -3.07 -4.82
CA ALA A 122 15.54 -1.95 -4.12
C ALA A 122 15.58 -2.18 -2.61
N HIS A 123 15.81 -1.08 -1.89
CA HIS A 123 15.61 -1.01 -0.45
C HIS A 123 14.30 -0.31 -0.15
N VAL A 124 13.48 -0.89 0.72
CA VAL A 124 12.16 -0.36 1.04
C VAL A 124 11.95 -0.34 2.54
N THR A 125 11.54 0.81 3.06
CA THR A 125 11.00 0.89 4.41
C THR A 125 9.53 1.24 4.36
N SER A 126 8.71 0.59 5.18
CA SER A 126 7.28 0.90 5.31
C SER A 126 6.83 0.75 6.75
N LYS A 127 5.71 1.38 7.10
CA LYS A 127 5.09 1.21 8.41
C LYS A 127 3.91 0.28 8.32
N TYR A 128 3.64 -0.45 9.42
CA TYR A 128 2.44 -1.24 9.55
C TYR A 128 1.70 -0.95 10.85
N LEU A 129 0.40 -1.11 10.81
CA LEU A 129 -0.48 -1.19 11.95
C LEU A 129 -1.25 -2.52 11.86
N PHE A 130 -1.12 -3.37 12.87
CA PHE A 130 -1.93 -4.57 12.99
C PHE A 130 -3.08 -4.27 13.92
N VAL A 131 -4.28 -4.41 13.38
CA VAL A 131 -5.54 -4.16 14.07
C VAL A 131 -6.22 -5.49 14.31
N THR A 132 -6.72 -5.71 15.51
CA THR A 132 -7.51 -6.89 15.87
C THR A 132 -8.89 -6.48 16.33
N LYS A 133 -9.78 -7.45 16.41
CA LYS A 133 -11.10 -7.28 16.99
C LYS A 133 -11.01 -7.29 18.51
N SER A 134 -11.52 -6.25 19.15
CA SER A 134 -11.66 -6.14 20.61
C SER A 134 -12.86 -6.92 21.15
N ASP A 135 -12.98 -7.03 22.47
CA ASP A 135 -14.08 -7.71 23.14
C ASP A 135 -15.44 -7.08 22.84
N ASP A 136 -15.48 -5.76 22.62
CA ASP A 136 -16.68 -5.02 22.21
C ASP A 136 -16.89 -5.02 20.67
N ASN A 137 -16.22 -5.93 19.97
CA ASN A 137 -16.36 -6.18 18.53
C ASN A 137 -15.89 -5.03 17.61
N LYS A 138 -15.04 -4.13 18.11
CA LYS A 138 -14.48 -2.99 17.37
C LYS A 138 -13.05 -3.25 16.92
N PRO A 139 -12.55 -2.52 15.89
CA PRO A 139 -11.13 -2.54 15.54
C PRO A 139 -10.31 -1.92 16.68
N ALA A 140 -9.33 -2.68 17.20
CA ALA A 140 -8.39 -2.24 18.20
C ALA A 140 -6.95 -2.40 17.67
N PRO A 141 -6.14 -1.33 17.62
CA PRO A 141 -4.72 -1.44 17.29
C PRO A 141 -4.00 -2.31 18.31
N LEU A 142 -3.32 -3.36 17.84
CA LEU A 142 -2.59 -4.29 18.69
C LEU A 142 -1.07 -4.15 18.53
N LEU A 143 -0.58 -4.04 17.30
CA LEU A 143 0.84 -3.90 17.01
C LEU A 143 1.06 -2.76 16.02
N ALA A 144 2.09 -1.97 16.25
CA ALA A 144 2.60 -1.01 15.27
C ALA A 144 4.10 -1.23 15.07
N GLY A 145 4.59 -1.04 13.85
CA GLY A 145 5.99 -1.20 13.56
C GLY A 145 6.38 -0.78 12.15
N ARG A 146 7.54 -1.29 11.73
CA ARG A 146 8.04 -1.06 10.37
C ARG A 146 8.54 -2.36 9.76
N TYR A 147 8.45 -2.44 8.46
CA TYR A 147 9.18 -3.38 7.63
C TYR A 147 10.42 -2.71 7.07
N VAL A 148 11.49 -3.46 7.01
CA VAL A 148 12.71 -3.13 6.26
C VAL A 148 12.92 -4.25 5.27
N ASP A 149 12.87 -3.92 4.00
CA ASP A 149 12.81 -4.88 2.91
C ASP A 149 13.95 -4.64 1.92
N GLU A 150 14.55 -5.74 1.49
CA GLU A 150 15.38 -5.83 0.31
C GLU A 150 14.56 -6.49 -0.80
N PHE A 151 14.50 -5.87 -1.94
CA PHE A 151 13.87 -6.39 -3.14
C PHE A 151 14.91 -6.74 -4.20
N VAL A 152 14.58 -7.70 -5.04
CA VAL A 152 15.39 -8.12 -6.18
C VAL A 152 14.49 -8.39 -7.36
N ARG A 153 15.00 -8.16 -8.58
CA ARG A 153 14.33 -8.58 -9.80
C ARG A 153 14.74 -10.02 -10.13
N GLU A 154 13.77 -10.93 -10.11
CA GLU A 154 13.95 -12.35 -10.44
C GLU A 154 13.02 -12.67 -11.63
N ASN A 155 13.60 -13.18 -12.73
CA ASN A 155 12.88 -13.47 -13.98
C ASN A 155 12.03 -12.28 -14.51
N GLY A 156 12.56 -11.05 -14.41
CA GLY A 156 11.89 -9.83 -14.84
C GLY A 156 10.84 -9.27 -13.85
N HIS A 157 10.60 -9.94 -12.72
CA HIS A 157 9.62 -9.53 -11.74
C HIS A 157 10.29 -9.15 -10.39
N TRP A 158 9.80 -8.09 -9.76
CA TRP A 158 10.21 -7.74 -8.41
C TRP A 158 9.77 -8.82 -7.41
N LYS A 159 10.65 -9.17 -6.50
CA LYS A 159 10.44 -10.15 -5.42
C LYS A 159 11.08 -9.64 -4.14
N ILE A 160 10.55 -10.05 -2.99
CA ILE A 160 11.14 -9.76 -1.68
C ILE A 160 12.33 -10.70 -1.48
N ALA A 161 13.56 -10.16 -1.53
CA ALA A 161 14.77 -10.91 -1.20
C ALA A 161 14.92 -11.08 0.31
N ARG A 162 14.52 -10.07 1.08
CA ARG A 162 14.46 -10.14 2.55
C ARG A 162 13.41 -9.18 3.07
N ARG A 163 12.64 -9.62 4.03
CA ARG A 163 11.79 -8.79 4.86
C ARG A 163 12.15 -8.94 6.32
N THR A 164 12.42 -7.83 7.01
CA THR A 164 12.60 -7.80 8.45
C THR A 164 11.49 -6.99 9.09
N THR A 165 10.81 -7.60 10.06
CA THR A 165 9.71 -7.00 10.79
C THR A 165 10.19 -6.48 12.15
N TYR A 166 10.19 -5.17 12.33
CA TYR A 166 10.49 -4.51 13.60
C TYR A 166 9.20 -4.07 14.28
N GLY A 167 8.98 -4.52 15.51
CA GLY A 167 7.90 -3.99 16.36
C GLY A 167 8.33 -2.68 17.00
N ALA A 168 7.49 -1.66 16.93
CA ALA A 168 7.68 -0.38 17.63
C ALA A 168 6.81 -0.30 18.88
N ILE A 169 5.58 -0.84 18.82
CA ILE A 169 4.63 -0.91 19.92
C ILE A 169 3.94 -2.27 19.89
N PRO A 170 4.21 -3.19 20.86
CA PRO A 170 5.37 -3.16 21.76
C PRO A 170 6.69 -3.30 21.01
N TYR A 171 7.76 -2.75 21.58
CA TYR A 171 9.09 -2.80 20.95
C TYR A 171 9.61 -4.23 20.86
N ARG A 172 10.10 -4.60 19.67
CA ARG A 172 10.80 -5.86 19.38
C ARG A 172 11.86 -5.63 18.32
N ASP A 173 13.10 -6.01 18.61
CA ASP A 173 14.20 -6.03 17.65
C ASP A 173 14.55 -7.48 17.30
N PRO A 174 14.35 -7.93 16.07
CA PRO A 174 14.78 -9.24 15.61
C PRO A 174 16.21 -9.14 15.05
N ASN A 175 17.24 -8.98 15.90
CA ASN A 175 18.66 -8.93 15.46
C ASN A 175 19.01 -10.10 14.54
N GLU A 176 19.75 -9.98 13.48
CA GLU A 176 20.87 -9.25 12.89
C GLU A 176 21.07 -9.56 11.37
N PRO A 177 22.04 -9.00 10.63
CA PRO A 177 21.96 -8.89 9.18
C PRO A 177 22.67 -9.97 8.35
N ALA A 178 22.32 -10.11 7.09
CA ALA A 178 23.06 -10.82 6.05
C ALA A 178 22.80 -10.28 4.63
N THR A 179 23.78 -10.42 3.73
CA THR A 179 23.92 -9.74 2.43
C THR A 179 23.51 -10.56 1.19
N ALA A 180 23.23 -9.89 0.06
CA ALA A 180 22.67 -10.43 -1.19
C ALA A 180 23.48 -10.12 -2.45
N ASN A 181 23.21 -10.81 -3.58
CA ASN A 181 23.62 -10.48 -4.96
C ASN A 181 22.60 -10.94 -6.01
N ALA A 182 22.44 -10.18 -7.12
CA ALA A 182 21.45 -10.38 -8.18
C ALA A 182 21.98 -10.24 -9.62
N ALA A 183 21.24 -10.73 -10.63
CA ALA A 183 21.53 -10.78 -12.09
C ALA A 183 20.48 -10.01 -12.94
N PRO A 184 20.74 -9.65 -14.24
CA PRO A 184 20.02 -8.64 -15.01
C PRO A 184 18.85 -9.13 -15.90
N PRO A 185 17.96 -8.23 -16.42
CA PRO A 185 16.63 -8.53 -16.97
C PRO A 185 16.49 -8.55 -18.52
N ALA A 186 15.31 -8.98 -19.00
CA ALA A 186 14.90 -9.09 -20.41
C ALA A 186 13.89 -8.00 -20.83
N ALA A 187 13.72 -7.75 -22.16
CA ALA A 187 12.99 -6.63 -22.75
C ALA A 187 11.44 -6.79 -22.78
N GLY A 188 10.69 -5.68 -22.65
CA GLY A 188 9.24 -5.58 -22.50
C GLY A 188 8.50 -4.70 -23.56
N PRO A 189 7.20 -4.34 -23.35
CA PRO A 189 6.34 -3.60 -24.28
C PRO A 189 6.83 -2.17 -24.57
N SER A 190 6.23 -1.48 -25.59
CA SER A 190 6.67 -0.14 -26.01
C SER A 190 6.47 0.94 -24.94
N ASP A 191 7.32 1.98 -24.94
CA ASP A 191 7.31 3.07 -23.96
C ASP A 191 5.97 3.79 -23.85
N HIS A 192 5.25 3.94 -24.96
CA HIS A 192 3.94 4.59 -24.93
C HIS A 192 2.88 3.73 -24.19
N ALA A 193 2.85 2.42 -24.42
CA ALA A 193 1.93 1.52 -23.72
C ALA A 193 2.27 1.41 -22.21
N ARG A 194 3.56 1.43 -21.89
CA ARG A 194 4.06 1.42 -20.48
C ARG A 194 3.67 2.69 -19.76
N LEU A 195 3.89 3.86 -20.39
CA LEU A 195 3.52 5.16 -19.84
C LEU A 195 2.00 5.23 -19.59
N GLN A 196 1.18 4.84 -20.58
CA GLN A 196 -0.27 4.82 -20.45
C GLN A 196 -0.72 3.96 -19.26
N LYS A 197 -0.13 2.76 -19.10
CA LYS A 197 -0.47 1.89 -17.96
C LYS A 197 -0.16 2.52 -16.61
N VAL A 198 0.96 3.21 -16.47
CA VAL A 198 1.33 3.92 -15.22
C VAL A 198 0.39 5.11 -14.97
N GLU A 199 0.06 5.89 -16.01
CA GLU A 199 -0.88 7.00 -15.90
C GLU A 199 -2.27 6.51 -15.47
N ASP A 200 -2.73 5.40 -16.02
CA ASP A 200 -4.01 4.77 -15.69
C ASP A 200 -4.02 4.27 -14.24
N GLU A 201 -2.95 3.61 -13.80
CA GLU A 201 -2.83 3.16 -12.41
C GLU A 201 -2.85 4.35 -11.42
N LEU A 202 -2.14 5.44 -11.73
CA LEU A 202 -2.15 6.65 -10.92
C LEU A 202 -3.53 7.32 -10.90
N ALA A 203 -4.23 7.35 -12.03
CA ALA A 203 -5.59 7.90 -12.13
C ALA A 203 -6.59 7.10 -11.28
N ILE A 204 -6.50 5.76 -11.28
CA ILE A 204 -7.36 4.90 -10.46
C ILE A 204 -7.03 5.05 -8.97
N ARG A 205 -5.74 5.10 -8.59
CA ARG A 205 -5.34 5.41 -7.21
C ARG A 205 -5.88 6.76 -6.74
N ARG A 206 -5.92 7.75 -7.63
CA ARG A 206 -6.49 9.06 -7.33
C ARG A 206 -8.00 8.95 -7.06
N ILE A 207 -8.76 8.15 -7.83
CA ILE A 207 -10.18 7.90 -7.58
C ILE A 207 -10.42 7.32 -6.20
N ILE A 208 -9.60 6.35 -5.76
CA ILE A 208 -9.72 5.74 -4.42
C ILE A 208 -9.51 6.78 -3.31
N VAL A 209 -8.54 7.69 -3.49
CA VAL A 209 -8.30 8.78 -2.53
C VAL A 209 -9.45 9.80 -2.55
N ASP A 210 -9.90 10.22 -3.74
CA ASP A 210 -10.99 11.20 -3.90
C ASP A 210 -12.32 10.66 -3.38
N TYR A 211 -12.54 9.35 -3.44
CA TYR A 211 -13.70 8.68 -2.84
C TYR A 211 -13.79 8.93 -1.34
N ALA A 212 -12.72 8.66 -0.58
CA ALA A 212 -12.67 8.92 0.85
C ALA A 212 -12.77 10.43 1.16
N ALA A 213 -12.02 11.25 0.45
CA ALA A 213 -11.99 12.69 0.66
C ALA A 213 -13.36 13.36 0.41
N ASN A 214 -14.06 12.97 -0.67
CA ASN A 214 -15.40 13.50 -0.96
C ASN A 214 -16.45 12.99 0.03
N LEU A 215 -16.31 11.77 0.53
CA LEU A 215 -17.21 11.25 1.55
C LEU A 215 -17.04 12.02 2.87
N ASP A 216 -15.82 12.22 3.31
CA ASP A 216 -15.51 12.98 4.53
C ASP A 216 -15.93 14.45 4.40
N ALA A 217 -15.75 15.07 3.23
CA ALA A 217 -16.22 16.42 2.96
C ALA A 217 -17.73 16.53 2.75
N GLN A 218 -18.47 15.40 2.72
CA GLN A 218 -19.86 15.30 2.32
C GLN A 218 -20.16 15.97 0.94
N ASN A 219 -19.16 15.96 0.05
CA ASN A 219 -19.32 16.40 -1.32
C ASN A 219 -19.92 15.26 -2.17
N PHE A 220 -21.21 15.01 -1.97
CA PHE A 220 -21.88 13.84 -2.55
C PHE A 220 -22.03 13.91 -4.07
N ASP A 221 -22.00 15.10 -4.66
CA ASP A 221 -21.96 15.26 -6.12
C ASP A 221 -20.62 14.79 -6.68
N ALA A 222 -19.51 15.25 -6.13
CA ALA A 222 -18.19 14.82 -6.54
C ALA A 222 -17.93 13.34 -6.25
N TYR A 223 -18.42 12.81 -5.12
CA TYR A 223 -18.36 11.39 -4.80
C TYR A 223 -19.11 10.55 -5.84
N ALA A 224 -20.37 10.89 -6.13
CA ALA A 224 -21.20 10.17 -7.10
C ALA A 224 -20.62 10.24 -8.53
N ALA A 225 -19.98 11.36 -8.88
CA ALA A 225 -19.34 11.56 -10.17
C ALA A 225 -18.09 10.66 -10.39
N LEU A 226 -17.58 10.00 -9.36
CA LEU A 226 -16.53 8.98 -9.51
C LEU A 226 -17.04 7.70 -10.14
N PHE A 227 -18.35 7.45 -10.11
CA PHE A 227 -18.97 6.25 -10.67
C PHE A 227 -19.34 6.43 -12.15
N ALA A 228 -19.28 5.34 -12.89
CA ALA A 228 -19.78 5.27 -14.26
C ALA A 228 -21.31 5.45 -14.30
N LYS A 229 -21.89 5.78 -15.46
CA LYS A 229 -23.35 5.97 -15.63
C LYS A 229 -24.14 4.75 -15.14
N ASN A 230 -23.65 3.55 -15.38
CA ASN A 230 -24.20 2.28 -14.92
C ASN A 230 -23.46 1.69 -13.71
N GLY A 231 -22.63 2.49 -13.06
CA GLY A 231 -21.81 2.05 -11.93
C GLY A 231 -22.64 1.60 -10.74
N THR A 232 -22.10 0.71 -9.91
CA THR A 232 -22.77 0.22 -8.70
C THR A 232 -21.92 0.36 -7.46
N TRP A 233 -22.58 0.64 -6.35
CA TRP A 233 -22.02 0.55 -5.01
C TRP A 233 -22.79 -0.51 -4.22
N ALA A 234 -22.10 -1.44 -3.56
CA ALA A 234 -22.71 -2.53 -2.84
C ALA A 234 -22.05 -2.76 -1.47
N THR A 235 -22.84 -3.16 -0.47
CA THR A 235 -22.37 -3.70 0.81
C THR A 235 -23.39 -4.69 1.37
N GLY A 236 -22.96 -5.90 1.73
CA GLY A 236 -23.88 -6.98 2.09
C GLY A 236 -24.91 -7.23 1.00
N SER A 237 -26.21 -7.13 1.34
CA SER A 237 -27.31 -7.28 0.38
C SER A 237 -27.80 -5.97 -0.25
N SER A 238 -27.22 -4.85 0.14
CA SER A 238 -27.60 -3.52 -0.36
C SER A 238 -26.84 -3.17 -1.62
N VAL A 239 -27.54 -2.77 -2.68
CA VAL A 239 -26.93 -2.30 -3.94
C VAL A 239 -27.57 -0.96 -4.33
N ARG A 240 -26.75 -0.03 -4.81
CA ARG A 240 -27.16 1.25 -5.41
C ARG A 240 -26.61 1.33 -6.83
N ARG A 241 -27.44 1.80 -7.77
CA ARG A 241 -27.14 1.81 -9.20
C ARG A 241 -27.09 3.22 -9.75
N GLY A 242 -25.98 3.54 -10.39
CA GLY A 242 -25.77 4.84 -10.99
C GLY A 242 -25.53 5.97 -9.98
N PRO A 243 -24.92 7.07 -10.42
CA PRO A 243 -24.55 8.20 -9.57
C PRO A 243 -25.72 8.78 -8.77
N ALA A 244 -26.94 8.80 -9.34
CA ALA A 244 -28.11 9.39 -8.69
C ALA A 244 -28.54 8.62 -7.44
N GLU A 245 -28.68 7.27 -7.52
CA GLU A 245 -29.05 6.44 -6.36
C GLU A 245 -27.95 6.45 -5.31
N ILE A 246 -26.67 6.46 -5.74
CA ILE A 246 -25.51 6.52 -4.83
C ILE A 246 -25.51 7.83 -4.05
N LYS A 247 -25.72 8.97 -4.73
CA LYS A 247 -25.87 10.27 -4.06
C LYS A 247 -27.07 10.28 -3.10
N GLN A 248 -28.23 9.79 -3.54
CA GLN A 248 -29.42 9.74 -2.70
C GLN A 248 -29.24 8.91 -1.44
N MET A 249 -28.53 7.79 -1.54
CA MET A 249 -28.15 6.98 -0.37
C MET A 249 -27.35 7.80 0.64
N LEU A 250 -26.34 8.55 0.20
CA LEU A 250 -25.51 9.37 1.10
C LEU A 250 -26.31 10.51 1.74
N VAL A 251 -27.16 11.19 0.96
CA VAL A 251 -28.07 12.22 1.50
C VAL A 251 -29.03 11.61 2.53
N GLY A 252 -29.50 10.38 2.29
CA GLY A 252 -30.34 9.66 3.26
C GLY A 252 -29.62 9.28 4.57
N LEU A 253 -28.31 9.02 4.51
CA LEU A 253 -27.49 8.64 5.65
C LEU A 253 -27.00 9.85 6.47
N TYR A 254 -26.56 10.90 5.79
CA TYR A 254 -25.85 12.03 6.40
C TYR A 254 -26.66 13.34 6.39
N GLY A 255 -27.76 13.40 5.65
CA GLY A 255 -28.46 14.64 5.38
C GLY A 255 -27.81 15.47 4.28
N THR A 256 -28.30 16.67 4.04
CA THR A 256 -27.66 17.64 3.15
C THR A 256 -26.73 18.54 3.95
N PRO A 257 -25.42 18.58 3.65
CA PRO A 257 -24.50 19.41 4.40
C PRO A 257 -24.83 20.91 4.23
N PRO A 258 -24.70 21.72 5.29
CA PRO A 258 -24.89 23.16 5.19
C PRO A 258 -23.73 23.80 4.39
N PRO A 259 -23.91 25.02 3.84
CA PRO A 259 -22.79 25.76 3.24
C PRO A 259 -21.62 25.92 4.21
N GLY A 260 -20.41 25.63 3.71
CA GLY A 260 -19.18 25.71 4.55
C GLY A 260 -19.01 24.54 5.53
N PHE A 261 -19.70 23.42 5.33
CA PHE A 261 -19.56 22.22 6.16
C PHE A 261 -18.11 21.80 6.30
N ILE A 262 -17.69 21.57 7.54
CA ILE A 262 -16.38 20.97 7.89
C ILE A 262 -16.66 19.74 8.75
N ASN A 263 -16.22 18.58 8.31
CA ASN A 263 -16.39 17.34 9.04
C ASN A 263 -15.48 17.31 10.28
N ALA A 264 -16.08 17.14 11.44
CA ALA A 264 -15.38 16.97 12.71
C ALA A 264 -15.71 15.62 13.40
N GLU A 265 -16.52 14.77 12.74
CA GLU A 265 -17.11 13.58 13.37
C GLU A 265 -16.59 12.27 12.81
N SER A 266 -16.07 12.27 11.57
CA SER A 266 -15.62 11.05 10.91
C SER A 266 -14.40 11.28 10.01
N TYR A 267 -13.62 10.22 9.83
CA TYR A 267 -12.45 10.22 8.96
C TYR A 267 -12.27 8.83 8.33
N HIS A 268 -12.21 8.77 7.00
CA HIS A 268 -11.93 7.54 6.26
C HIS A 268 -10.45 7.48 5.87
N LEU A 269 -9.75 6.47 6.38
CA LEU A 269 -8.39 6.17 5.99
C LEU A 269 -8.42 5.03 4.97
N VAL A 270 -7.86 5.25 3.78
CA VAL A 270 -7.74 4.24 2.72
C VAL A 270 -6.27 3.94 2.44
N SER A 271 -5.95 2.67 2.22
CA SER A 271 -4.57 2.23 1.98
C SER A 271 -4.49 0.89 1.25
N ASN A 272 -3.29 0.33 1.11
CA ASN A 272 -3.04 -0.99 0.50
C ASN A 272 -3.71 -1.14 -0.88
N MET A 273 -3.53 -0.15 -1.74
CA MET A 273 -4.16 -0.10 -3.06
C MET A 273 -3.40 -0.99 -4.04
N ALA A 274 -3.88 -2.20 -4.30
CA ALA A 274 -3.42 -3.05 -5.39
C ALA A 274 -4.30 -2.80 -6.62
N VAL A 275 -3.73 -2.29 -7.71
CA VAL A 275 -4.43 -1.93 -8.95
C VAL A 275 -3.89 -2.75 -10.10
N ASN A 276 -4.76 -3.32 -10.92
CA ASN A 276 -4.44 -4.03 -12.16
C ASN A 276 -5.18 -3.39 -13.32
N VAL A 277 -4.44 -2.86 -14.30
CA VAL A 277 -4.98 -2.23 -15.50
C VAL A 277 -4.87 -3.20 -16.68
N ASP A 278 -5.98 -3.37 -17.43
CA ASP A 278 -6.09 -4.15 -18.65
C ASP A 278 -6.90 -3.37 -19.69
N GLY A 279 -6.21 -2.63 -20.57
CA GLY A 279 -6.83 -1.75 -21.55
C GLY A 279 -7.74 -0.69 -20.91
N ASP A 280 -9.01 -0.68 -21.28
CA ASP A 280 -10.04 0.25 -20.76
C ASP A 280 -10.80 -0.29 -19.55
N HIS A 281 -10.34 -1.42 -18.99
CA HIS A 281 -10.82 -2.00 -17.74
C HIS A 281 -9.71 -2.08 -16.71
N ALA A 282 -10.08 -2.02 -15.43
CA ALA A 282 -9.15 -2.28 -14.35
C ALA A 282 -9.88 -2.86 -13.14
N THR A 283 -9.12 -3.56 -12.29
CA THR A 283 -9.58 -3.99 -10.97
C THR A 283 -8.69 -3.38 -9.89
N ALA A 284 -9.25 -3.15 -8.72
CA ALA A 284 -8.44 -2.79 -7.56
C ALA A 284 -8.99 -3.39 -6.27
N ARG A 285 -8.09 -3.67 -5.34
CA ARG A 285 -8.43 -3.91 -3.94
C ARG A 285 -7.76 -2.86 -3.07
N SER A 286 -8.51 -2.31 -2.11
CA SER A 286 -7.97 -1.36 -1.14
C SER A 286 -8.54 -1.63 0.25
N ARG A 287 -7.82 -1.21 1.29
CA ARG A 287 -8.24 -1.32 2.69
C ARG A 287 -8.82 0.01 3.16
N HIS A 288 -9.79 -0.05 4.04
CA HIS A 288 -10.29 1.14 4.70
C HIS A 288 -10.44 0.96 6.21
N LEU A 289 -10.32 2.08 6.91
CA LEU A 289 -10.59 2.20 8.34
C LEU A 289 -11.41 3.47 8.56
N LEU A 290 -12.63 3.32 9.09
CA LEU A 290 -13.45 4.43 9.55
C LEU A 290 -13.10 4.75 10.99
N ILE A 291 -12.77 5.99 11.22
CA ILE A 291 -12.50 6.57 12.53
C ILE A 291 -13.63 7.56 12.82
N LEU A 292 -14.29 7.40 13.96
CA LEU A 292 -15.31 8.33 14.45
C LEU A 292 -14.79 9.11 15.65
N ARG A 293 -15.38 10.26 15.88
CA ARG A 293 -15.19 11.02 17.11
C ARG A 293 -15.81 10.29 18.29
N GLY A 294 -15.02 9.97 19.30
CA GLY A 294 -15.50 9.37 20.54
C GLY A 294 -16.21 10.38 21.45
N PRO A 295 -16.91 9.90 22.51
CA PRO A 295 -17.61 10.76 23.46
C PRO A 295 -16.71 11.76 24.20
N ASP A 296 -15.43 11.42 24.32
CA ASP A 296 -14.36 12.24 24.92
C ASP A 296 -13.66 13.17 23.90
N GLY A 297 -14.12 13.16 22.64
CA GLY A 297 -13.55 13.94 21.54
C GLY A 297 -12.35 13.31 20.86
N HIS A 298 -11.86 12.14 21.32
CA HIS A 298 -10.73 11.44 20.71
C HIS A 298 -11.15 10.58 19.50
N PRO A 299 -10.25 10.32 18.56
CA PRO A 299 -10.54 9.44 17.42
C PRO A 299 -10.67 7.98 17.87
N VAL A 300 -11.77 7.32 17.50
CA VAL A 300 -12.06 5.92 17.79
C VAL A 300 -12.17 5.15 16.47
N PRO A 301 -11.29 4.17 16.18
CA PRO A 301 -11.48 3.24 15.08
C PRO A 301 -12.82 2.49 15.26
N THR A 302 -13.67 2.53 14.25
CA THR A 302 -15.06 2.07 14.40
C THR A 302 -15.42 0.96 13.42
N LEU A 303 -14.87 1.01 12.21
CA LEU A 303 -15.11 -0.01 11.18
C LEU A 303 -13.85 -0.18 10.33
N ALA A 304 -13.44 -1.42 10.14
CA ALA A 304 -12.37 -1.80 9.22
C ALA A 304 -12.89 -2.77 8.16
N GLY A 305 -12.41 -2.62 6.93
CA GLY A 305 -12.82 -3.46 5.82
C GLY A 305 -11.93 -3.30 4.60
N TYR A 306 -12.44 -3.77 3.48
CA TYR A 306 -11.79 -3.60 2.20
C TYR A 306 -12.83 -3.37 1.09
N TYR A 307 -12.39 -2.71 0.03
CA TYR A 307 -13.13 -2.57 -1.21
C TYR A 307 -12.57 -3.53 -2.25
N ASP A 308 -13.46 -4.20 -2.98
CA ASP A 308 -13.19 -4.82 -4.28
C ASP A 308 -13.84 -3.97 -5.35
N ASP A 309 -13.02 -3.47 -6.27
CA ASP A 309 -13.42 -2.50 -7.27
C ASP A 309 -13.17 -3.01 -8.68
N GLU A 310 -14.11 -2.70 -9.57
CA GLU A 310 -13.92 -2.72 -11.02
C GLU A 310 -14.03 -1.30 -11.57
N TYR A 311 -13.18 -0.97 -12.52
CA TYR A 311 -13.12 0.34 -13.18
C TYR A 311 -13.28 0.18 -14.68
N VAL A 312 -13.83 1.21 -15.30
CA VAL A 312 -13.98 1.32 -16.76
C VAL A 312 -13.59 2.72 -17.21
N ARG A 313 -13.08 2.83 -18.43
CA ARG A 313 -12.86 4.12 -19.08
C ARG A 313 -14.15 4.57 -19.74
N GLU A 314 -14.74 5.65 -19.25
CA GLU A 314 -15.94 6.29 -19.77
C GLU A 314 -15.62 7.72 -20.19
N ASP A 315 -15.89 8.08 -21.46
CA ASP A 315 -15.58 9.40 -22.02
C ASP A 315 -14.10 9.82 -21.79
N GLY A 316 -13.18 8.88 -21.96
CA GLY A 316 -11.73 9.07 -21.78
C GLY A 316 -11.26 9.18 -20.33
N LYS A 317 -12.14 8.99 -19.34
CA LYS A 317 -11.82 9.08 -17.91
C LYS A 317 -12.12 7.76 -17.20
N TRP A 318 -11.28 7.40 -16.25
CA TRP A 318 -11.54 6.27 -15.38
C TRP A 318 -12.72 6.55 -14.45
N LYS A 319 -13.60 5.55 -14.29
CA LYS A 319 -14.78 5.58 -13.42
C LYS A 319 -14.91 4.25 -12.68
N ILE A 320 -15.49 4.28 -11.49
CA ILE A 320 -15.87 3.08 -10.75
C ILE A 320 -17.07 2.43 -11.47
N LEU A 321 -16.88 1.23 -12.00
CA LEU A 321 -17.95 0.43 -12.56
C LEU A 321 -18.67 -0.37 -11.48
N HIS A 322 -17.91 -1.07 -10.64
CA HIS A 322 -18.46 -1.80 -9.50
C HIS A 322 -17.56 -1.57 -8.29
N ARG A 323 -18.16 -1.19 -7.18
CA ARG A 323 -17.51 -1.18 -5.86
C ARG A 323 -18.29 -2.04 -4.92
N VAL A 324 -17.62 -3.01 -4.31
CA VAL A 324 -18.18 -3.82 -3.22
C VAL A 324 -17.42 -3.52 -1.94
N ASP A 325 -18.13 -3.01 -0.95
CA ASP A 325 -17.61 -2.82 0.40
C ASP A 325 -17.78 -4.10 1.21
N HIS A 326 -16.68 -4.59 1.76
CA HIS A 326 -16.61 -5.76 2.63
C HIS A 326 -16.20 -5.34 4.05
N PRO A 327 -17.15 -4.94 4.91
CA PRO A 327 -16.88 -4.71 6.32
C PRO A 327 -16.42 -5.99 7.00
N VAL A 328 -15.34 -5.89 7.77
CA VAL A 328 -14.70 -7.05 8.45
C VAL A 328 -14.86 -6.95 9.96
N MET A 329 -14.68 -5.75 10.51
CA MET A 329 -14.78 -5.46 11.95
C MET A 329 -15.51 -4.12 12.17
N PRO A 330 -16.75 -4.12 12.63
CA PRO A 330 -17.71 -5.24 12.65
C PRO A 330 -18.12 -5.67 11.23
N THR A 331 -18.68 -6.87 11.10
CA THR A 331 -19.30 -7.32 9.84
C THR A 331 -20.54 -6.48 9.51
N SER A 332 -20.98 -6.50 8.25
CA SER A 332 -22.20 -5.79 7.83
C SER A 332 -23.44 -6.13 8.69
N ASP A 333 -23.56 -7.39 9.15
CA ASP A 333 -24.67 -7.82 9.98
C ASP A 333 -24.57 -7.31 11.42
N GLU A 334 -23.38 -7.34 12.00
CA GLU A 334 -23.09 -6.79 13.33
C GLU A 334 -23.31 -5.28 13.34
N TRP A 335 -22.81 -4.57 12.33
CA TRP A 335 -23.01 -3.13 12.17
C TRP A 335 -24.50 -2.76 12.08
N ARG A 336 -25.27 -3.49 11.26
CA ARG A 336 -26.73 -3.24 11.14
C ARG A 336 -27.45 -3.44 12.46
N LYS A 337 -27.12 -4.47 13.24
CA LYS A 337 -27.71 -4.73 14.55
C LYS A 337 -27.38 -3.59 15.53
N GLU A 338 -26.12 -3.14 15.56
CA GLU A 338 -25.68 -2.05 16.43
C GLU A 338 -26.39 -0.72 16.08
N MET A 339 -26.47 -0.39 14.80
CA MET A 339 -27.15 0.82 14.35
C MET A 339 -28.66 0.78 14.62
N ALA A 340 -29.30 -0.38 14.45
CA ALA A 340 -30.71 -0.55 14.79
C ALA A 340 -30.94 -0.35 16.30
N ALA A 341 -30.06 -0.88 17.15
CA ALA A 341 -30.14 -0.69 18.61
C ALA A 341 -29.96 0.77 19.02
N LYS A 342 -28.97 1.49 18.43
CA LYS A 342 -28.75 2.93 18.67
C LYS A 342 -29.95 3.77 18.25
N ASN A 343 -30.52 3.51 17.08
CA ASN A 343 -31.70 4.21 16.58
C ASN A 343 -32.95 3.95 17.45
N ALA A 344 -33.12 2.73 17.96
CA ALA A 344 -34.21 2.40 18.89
C ALA A 344 -34.04 3.12 20.24
N ALA A 345 -32.80 3.25 20.74
CA ALA A 345 -32.51 3.99 21.97
C ALA A 345 -32.71 5.49 21.82
N ALA A 346 -32.35 6.07 20.68
CA ALA A 346 -32.56 7.51 20.37
C ALA A 346 -34.04 7.90 20.26
N LYS A 347 -34.89 6.99 19.79
CA LYS A 347 -36.36 7.19 19.71
C LYS A 347 -37.07 7.12 21.06
N LYS A 348 -36.41 6.64 22.12
CA LYS A 348 -36.97 6.52 23.48
C LYS A 348 -36.58 7.70 24.38
N LYS A 349 -35.73 8.60 23.91
CA LYS A 349 -35.38 9.89 24.53
C LYS A 349 -36.13 11.02 23.88
#